data_5bd655ead0be6f5d4ae1b01f01c5e9c9
#
_entry.id   5bd655ead0be6f5d4ae1b01f01c5e9c9
#
_cell.length_a   1.000
_cell.length_b   1.000
_cell.length_c   1.000
_cell.angle_alpha   90.00
_cell.angle_beta   90.00
_cell.angle_gamma   90.00
#
_symmetry.space_group_name_H-M   'P 1'
#
loop_
_entity.id
_entity.type
_entity.pdbx_description
1 polymer ?
#
loop_
_entity_poly.entity_id
_entity_poly.type
_entity_poly.pdbx_seq_one_letter_code
_entity_poly.pdbx_strand_id
1 'polypeptide(L)'
;MEDDAGLSAELAAAVDGARRRAVRDGDRQIDTAHLLHSLLENDPEVRAAFDGGPQLARLFGYLVQRSIGYGLRWQGGVEDSGAVPVVTTVDGFSPLASTALRHARVRAAARPGPHTPDVGRPAYGDIARGVDLLAAVLADPQTRAVEVLGRAGIDPLVVCARIEDGLAGHAEEDDAL
;
A
#
# COMPACT_ATOMS: atom_id res chain seq x y z
N MET A 1 10.44 15.88 2.10
CA MET A 1 11.56 15.15 2.74
C MET A 1 11.26 14.72 4.19
N GLU A 2 10.25 15.26 4.85
CA GLU A 2 9.82 14.79 6.19
C GLU A 2 8.81 13.63 6.14
N ASP A 3 8.19 13.38 4.97
CA ASP A 3 7.16 12.34 4.83
C ASP A 3 7.70 10.90 4.78
N ASP A 4 8.99 10.71 4.48
CA ASP A 4 9.61 9.39 4.39
C ASP A 4 10.17 8.88 5.74
N ALA A 5 10.15 9.73 6.77
CA ALA A 5 10.56 9.32 8.12
C ALA A 5 9.61 8.22 8.63
N GLY A 6 10.18 7.06 8.95
CA GLY A 6 9.44 5.89 9.44
C GLY A 6 8.88 4.98 8.33
N LEU A 7 9.34 5.11 7.08
CA LEU A 7 9.06 4.17 6.00
C LEU A 7 10.30 3.31 5.69
N SER A 8 10.09 2.05 5.29
CA SER A 8 11.17 1.23 4.72
C SER A 8 11.61 1.79 3.37
N ALA A 9 12.81 1.42 2.92
CA ALA A 9 13.34 1.87 1.64
C ALA A 9 12.44 1.45 0.46
N GLU A 10 11.88 0.24 0.51
CA GLU A 10 10.95 -0.29 -0.49
C GLU A 10 9.64 0.49 -0.49
N LEU A 11 9.09 0.79 0.69
CA LEU A 11 7.86 1.57 0.81
C LEU A 11 8.07 3.02 0.34
N ALA A 12 9.18 3.65 0.71
CA ALA A 12 9.51 5.00 0.22
C ALA A 12 9.65 5.01 -1.31
N ALA A 13 10.34 4.01 -1.89
CA ALA A 13 10.44 3.86 -3.35
C ALA A 13 9.07 3.64 -4.02
N ALA A 14 8.18 2.88 -3.37
CA ALA A 14 6.82 2.66 -3.87
C ALA A 14 5.98 3.95 -3.84
N VAL A 15 6.09 4.74 -2.78
CA VAL A 15 5.41 6.05 -2.68
C VAL A 15 5.88 6.99 -3.78
N ASP A 16 7.19 7.09 -4.00
CA ASP A 16 7.75 7.89 -5.09
C ASP A 16 7.34 7.38 -6.48
N GLY A 17 7.28 6.07 -6.64
CA GLY A 17 6.77 5.44 -7.86
C GLY A 17 5.32 5.79 -8.13
N ALA A 18 4.47 5.78 -7.09
CA ALA A 18 3.07 6.16 -7.17
C ALA A 18 2.90 7.63 -7.58
N ARG A 19 3.71 8.55 -7.04
CA ARG A 19 3.74 9.98 -7.44
C ARG A 19 4.05 10.14 -8.94
N ARG A 20 5.14 9.50 -9.39
CA ARG A 20 5.53 9.57 -10.82
C ARG A 20 4.44 9.00 -11.73
N ARG A 21 3.77 7.94 -11.29
CA ARG A 21 2.69 7.30 -12.04
C ARG A 21 1.48 8.21 -12.14
N ALA A 22 1.02 8.81 -11.04
CA ALA A 22 -0.09 9.74 -11.03
C ALA A 22 0.15 10.94 -11.98
N VAL A 23 1.35 11.50 -11.96
CA VAL A 23 1.76 12.59 -12.88
C VAL A 23 1.71 12.13 -14.34
N ARG A 24 2.26 10.96 -14.64
CA ARG A 24 2.27 10.41 -16.01
C ARG A 24 0.86 10.13 -16.52
N ASP A 25 -0.02 9.63 -15.65
CA ASP A 25 -1.39 9.26 -15.99
C ASP A 25 -2.32 10.50 -16.05
N GLY A 26 -1.82 11.68 -15.65
CA GLY A 26 -2.58 12.93 -15.64
C GLY A 26 -3.63 12.98 -14.52
N ASP A 27 -3.47 12.16 -13.49
CA ASP A 27 -4.37 12.11 -12.35
C ASP A 27 -4.10 13.29 -11.38
N ARG A 28 -5.17 13.82 -10.80
CA ARG A 28 -5.08 14.97 -9.88
C ARG A 28 -4.55 14.61 -8.50
N GLN A 29 -4.53 13.33 -8.18
CA GLN A 29 -4.15 12.82 -6.87
C GLN A 29 -3.50 11.44 -6.99
N ILE A 30 -2.69 11.11 -5.98
CA ILE A 30 -2.12 9.79 -5.81
C ILE A 30 -3.16 8.95 -5.07
N ASP A 31 -3.77 7.98 -5.73
CA ASP A 31 -4.77 7.11 -5.13
C ASP A 31 -4.20 5.75 -4.72
N THR A 32 -5.05 4.92 -4.08
CA THR A 32 -4.64 3.59 -3.60
C THR A 32 -4.27 2.64 -4.73
N ALA A 33 -4.78 2.81 -5.94
CA ALA A 33 -4.39 2.00 -7.09
C ALA A 33 -2.98 2.35 -7.61
N HIS A 34 -2.58 3.64 -7.57
CA HIS A 34 -1.19 4.04 -7.84
C HIS A 34 -0.24 3.41 -6.80
N LEU A 35 -0.61 3.46 -5.52
CA LEU A 35 0.17 2.85 -4.44
C LEU A 35 0.28 1.33 -4.63
N LEU A 36 -0.82 0.62 -4.87
CA LEU A 36 -0.81 -0.82 -5.13
C LEU A 36 0.11 -1.19 -6.29
N HIS A 37 0.02 -0.47 -7.41
CA HIS A 37 0.85 -0.72 -8.58
C HIS A 37 2.34 -0.59 -8.25
N SER A 38 2.71 0.50 -7.59
CA SER A 38 4.10 0.75 -7.22
C SER A 38 4.63 -0.19 -6.15
N LEU A 39 3.79 -0.61 -5.19
CA LEU A 39 4.13 -1.66 -4.22
C LEU A 39 4.49 -2.97 -4.93
N LEU A 40 3.65 -3.41 -5.87
CA LEU A 40 3.89 -4.63 -6.63
C LEU A 40 5.17 -4.57 -7.48
N GLU A 41 5.56 -3.41 -7.96
CA GLU A 41 6.80 -3.23 -8.73
C GLU A 41 8.06 -3.23 -7.86
N ASN A 42 7.99 -2.60 -6.67
CA ASN A 42 9.17 -2.28 -5.89
C ASN A 42 9.38 -3.19 -4.67
N ASP A 43 8.35 -3.93 -4.23
CA ASP A 43 8.41 -4.67 -2.98
C ASP A 43 8.15 -6.17 -3.20
N PRO A 44 9.20 -7.02 -3.06
CA PRO A 44 9.06 -8.48 -3.18
C PRO A 44 8.17 -9.08 -2.07
N GLU A 45 8.19 -8.52 -0.87
CA GLU A 45 7.38 -8.99 0.26
C GLU A 45 5.89 -8.78 -0.03
N VAL A 46 5.53 -7.66 -0.63
CA VAL A 46 4.18 -7.40 -1.10
C VAL A 46 3.77 -8.42 -2.17
N ARG A 47 4.62 -8.71 -3.13
CA ARG A 47 4.31 -9.73 -4.16
C ARG A 47 4.10 -11.12 -3.56
N ALA A 48 4.83 -11.47 -2.51
CA ALA A 48 4.70 -12.77 -1.85
C ALA A 48 3.34 -12.98 -1.17
N ALA A 49 2.59 -11.92 -0.89
CA ALA A 49 1.22 -12.01 -0.35
C ALA A 49 0.18 -12.49 -1.39
N PHE A 50 0.54 -12.55 -2.68
CA PHE A 50 -0.34 -12.99 -3.75
C PHE A 50 -0.05 -14.43 -4.19
N ASP A 51 -0.99 -15.02 -4.94
CA ASP A 51 -0.95 -16.46 -5.33
C ASP A 51 -0.16 -16.71 -6.63
N GLY A 52 1.02 -16.11 -6.72
CA GLY A 52 1.97 -16.37 -7.78
C GLY A 52 1.72 -15.64 -9.11
N GLY A 53 2.50 -16.04 -10.12
CA GLY A 53 2.65 -15.31 -11.37
C GLY A 53 1.36 -15.07 -12.17
N PRO A 54 0.45 -16.05 -12.38
CA PRO A 54 -0.77 -15.83 -13.13
C PRO A 54 -1.73 -14.81 -12.49
N GLN A 55 -1.83 -14.81 -11.16
CA GLN A 55 -2.65 -13.86 -10.42
C GLN A 55 -2.06 -12.46 -10.52
N LEU A 56 -0.76 -12.32 -10.31
CA LEU A 56 -0.03 -11.06 -10.43
C LEU A 56 -0.11 -10.50 -11.86
N ALA A 57 0.07 -11.34 -12.88
CA ALA A 57 -0.01 -10.92 -14.28
C ALA A 57 -1.40 -10.32 -14.60
N ARG A 58 -2.46 -10.94 -14.10
CA ARG A 58 -3.84 -10.45 -14.28
C ARG A 58 -4.03 -9.12 -13.56
N LEU A 59 -3.54 -9.01 -12.33
CA LEU A 59 -3.61 -7.78 -11.54
C LEU A 59 -2.88 -6.63 -12.24
N PHE A 60 -1.65 -6.86 -12.70
CA PHE A 60 -0.91 -5.87 -13.48
C PHE A 60 -1.63 -5.46 -14.77
N GLY A 61 -2.28 -6.41 -15.44
CA GLY A 61 -3.09 -6.11 -16.62
C GLY A 61 -4.19 -5.09 -16.34
N TYR A 62 -4.93 -5.24 -15.24
CA TYR A 62 -5.96 -4.27 -14.84
C TYR A 62 -5.38 -2.92 -14.41
N LEU A 63 -4.26 -2.92 -13.70
CA LEU A 63 -3.58 -1.69 -13.29
C LEU A 63 -3.06 -0.89 -14.51
N VAL A 64 -2.52 -1.57 -15.51
CA VAL A 64 -2.07 -0.94 -16.77
C VAL A 64 -3.27 -0.43 -17.58
N GLN A 65 -4.36 -1.20 -17.68
CA GLN A 65 -5.59 -0.74 -18.37
C GLN A 65 -6.13 0.54 -17.74
N ARG A 66 -6.03 0.66 -16.42
CA ARG A 66 -6.41 1.89 -15.72
C ARG A 66 -5.56 3.07 -16.17
N SER A 67 -4.24 2.92 -16.24
CA SER A 67 -3.30 3.98 -16.65
C SER A 67 -3.58 4.52 -18.06
N ILE A 68 -4.07 3.68 -18.97
CA ILE A 68 -4.40 4.07 -20.33
C ILE A 68 -5.89 4.48 -20.52
N GLY A 69 -6.64 4.58 -19.44
CA GLY A 69 -8.01 5.05 -19.47
C GLY A 69 -9.06 4.06 -19.96
N TYR A 70 -8.74 2.79 -20.03
CA TYR A 70 -9.65 1.76 -20.54
C TYR A 70 -10.56 1.20 -19.44
N GLY A 71 -11.83 1.59 -19.46
CA GLY A 71 -12.91 0.83 -18.81
C GLY A 71 -13.10 1.03 -17.31
N LEU A 72 -12.43 1.97 -16.66
CA LEU A 72 -12.60 2.26 -15.25
C LEU A 72 -13.28 3.62 -15.02
N ARG A 73 -14.31 3.61 -14.15
CA ARG A 73 -15.24 4.76 -13.97
C ARG A 73 -14.65 5.94 -13.18
N TRP A 74 -13.40 5.87 -12.76
CA TRP A 74 -12.87 6.87 -11.83
C TRP A 74 -12.05 7.99 -12.49
N GLN A 75 -11.97 8.03 -13.80
CA GLN A 75 -11.23 9.09 -14.47
C GLN A 75 -11.76 10.47 -14.05
N GLY A 76 -10.91 11.22 -13.37
CA GLY A 76 -11.23 12.55 -12.86
C GLY A 76 -12.00 12.62 -11.55
N GLY A 77 -12.37 11.48 -10.94
CA GLY A 77 -13.00 11.43 -9.63
C GLY A 77 -11.98 11.42 -8.49
N VAL A 78 -12.34 12.01 -7.34
CA VAL A 78 -11.57 11.89 -6.09
C VAL A 78 -11.86 10.53 -5.46
N GLU A 79 -10.83 9.82 -5.02
CA GLU A 79 -10.98 8.62 -4.21
C GLU A 79 -11.24 9.02 -2.75
N ASP A 80 -12.50 9.00 -2.36
CA ASP A 80 -12.94 9.32 -1.01
C ASP A 80 -13.95 8.30 -0.49
N SER A 81 -14.30 8.40 0.78
CA SER A 81 -15.29 7.53 1.42
C SER A 81 -16.74 7.91 1.11
N GLY A 82 -16.99 8.73 0.07
CA GLY A 82 -18.34 9.18 -0.29
C GLY A 82 -18.92 10.26 0.60
N ALA A 83 -18.16 10.77 1.57
CA ALA A 83 -18.52 11.92 2.38
C ALA A 83 -17.85 13.16 1.76
N VAL A 84 -18.60 14.24 1.59
CA VAL A 84 -18.20 15.61 1.18
C VAL A 84 -16.79 15.75 0.56
N PRO A 85 -16.61 16.35 -0.62
CA PRO A 85 -15.31 16.51 -1.26
C PRO A 85 -14.32 17.18 -0.31
N VAL A 86 -13.38 16.38 0.20
CA VAL A 86 -12.30 16.86 1.05
C VAL A 86 -11.23 17.45 0.13
N VAL A 87 -10.79 18.64 0.46
CA VAL A 87 -9.63 19.28 -0.17
C VAL A 87 -8.47 18.28 -0.21
N THR A 88 -7.90 18.07 -1.39
CA THR A 88 -6.68 17.27 -1.58
C THR A 88 -5.66 17.62 -0.50
N THR A 89 -5.12 16.60 0.15
CA THR A 89 -4.04 16.80 1.12
C THR A 89 -2.85 17.50 0.46
N VAL A 90 -2.07 18.24 1.23
CA VAL A 90 -0.89 19.01 0.78
C VAL A 90 0.07 18.16 -0.08
N ASP A 91 0.06 16.85 0.10
CA ASP A 91 0.96 15.88 -0.54
C ASP A 91 0.42 15.26 -1.83
N GLY A 92 -0.76 15.65 -2.28
CA GLY A 92 -1.38 15.12 -3.48
C GLY A 92 -1.98 13.71 -3.36
N PHE A 93 -2.02 13.13 -2.17
CA PHE A 93 -2.68 11.85 -1.92
C PHE A 93 -4.20 12.01 -1.85
N SER A 94 -4.93 10.99 -2.31
CA SER A 94 -6.36 10.88 -2.04
C SER A 94 -6.62 10.73 -0.54
N PRO A 95 -7.82 11.08 -0.04
CA PRO A 95 -8.17 10.89 1.36
C PRO A 95 -7.97 9.45 1.84
N LEU A 96 -8.34 8.46 1.03
CA LEU A 96 -8.16 7.05 1.36
C LEU A 96 -6.68 6.63 1.33
N ALA A 97 -5.89 7.11 0.37
CA ALA A 97 -4.46 6.85 0.32
C ALA A 97 -3.73 7.45 1.53
N SER A 98 -4.05 8.69 1.91
CA SER A 98 -3.51 9.34 3.11
C SER A 98 -3.87 8.58 4.39
N THR A 99 -5.11 8.11 4.49
CA THR A 99 -5.57 7.31 5.63
C THR A 99 -4.84 5.99 5.70
N ALA A 100 -4.65 5.30 4.57
CA ALA A 100 -3.92 4.04 4.51
C ALA A 100 -2.46 4.20 4.93
N LEU A 101 -1.76 5.25 4.48
CA LEU A 101 -0.38 5.55 4.88
C LEU A 101 -0.26 5.80 6.39
N ARG A 102 -1.22 6.55 6.98
CA ARG A 102 -1.26 6.74 8.43
C ARG A 102 -1.49 5.42 9.18
N HIS A 103 -2.41 4.58 8.71
CA HIS A 103 -2.68 3.28 9.31
C HIS A 103 -1.49 2.32 9.17
N ALA A 104 -0.74 2.38 8.07
CA ALA A 104 0.48 1.59 7.91
C ALA A 104 1.51 1.91 9.00
N ARG A 105 1.70 3.19 9.33
CA ARG A 105 2.58 3.61 10.45
C ARG A 105 2.06 3.13 11.81
N VAL A 106 0.75 3.20 12.05
CA VAL A 106 0.13 2.69 13.29
C VAL A 106 0.34 1.18 13.42
N ARG A 107 0.17 0.43 12.34
CA ARG A 107 0.43 -1.02 12.31
C ARG A 107 1.90 -1.33 12.62
N ALA A 108 2.82 -0.60 12.04
CA ALA A 108 4.26 -0.76 12.29
C ALA A 108 4.58 -0.53 13.77
N ALA A 109 4.09 0.56 14.34
CA ALA A 109 4.31 0.89 15.77
C ALA A 109 3.68 -0.12 16.74
N ALA A 110 2.62 -0.80 16.34
CA ALA A 110 1.96 -1.84 17.16
C ALA A 110 2.65 -3.21 17.08
N ARG A 111 3.65 -3.38 16.20
CA ARG A 111 4.37 -4.65 16.02
C ARG A 111 5.29 -4.88 17.20
N PRO A 112 5.21 -6.06 17.87
CA PRO A 112 6.19 -6.41 18.90
C PRO A 112 7.57 -6.51 18.26
N GLY A 113 8.46 -5.60 18.61
CA GLY A 113 9.86 -5.63 18.21
C GLY A 113 10.77 -5.92 19.39
N PRO A 114 12.00 -6.38 19.16
CA PRO A 114 12.98 -6.45 20.23
C PRO A 114 13.23 -5.04 20.77
N HIS A 115 12.73 -4.78 21.96
CA HIS A 115 12.94 -3.53 22.67
C HIS A 115 14.41 -3.40 23.09
N THR A 116 15.25 -2.92 22.22
CA THR A 116 16.51 -2.29 22.63
C THR A 116 16.29 -0.78 22.60
N PRO A 117 16.22 -0.12 23.75
CA PRO A 117 16.13 1.32 23.82
C PRO A 117 17.51 1.90 23.50
N ASP A 118 17.80 2.05 22.22
CA ASP A 118 18.94 2.85 21.77
C ASP A 118 18.43 4.27 21.50
N VAL A 119 18.93 5.20 22.33
CA VAL A 119 18.50 6.58 22.34
C VAL A 119 18.85 7.22 20.99
N GLY A 120 17.82 7.49 20.16
CA GLY A 120 17.96 8.28 18.93
C GLY A 120 17.80 7.52 17.61
N ARG A 121 17.52 6.22 17.64
CA ARG A 121 17.20 5.45 16.44
C ARG A 121 15.77 4.93 16.55
N PRO A 122 14.90 5.08 15.51
CA PRO A 122 13.58 4.46 15.55
C PRO A 122 13.75 2.95 15.81
N ALA A 123 13.04 2.41 16.78
CA ALA A 123 13.02 0.98 17.01
C ALA A 123 12.58 0.27 15.72
N TYR A 124 13.14 -0.88 15.42
CA TYR A 124 12.89 -1.63 14.17
C TYR A 124 11.38 -1.88 13.93
N GLY A 125 10.56 -1.86 14.99
CA GLY A 125 9.10 -1.95 14.94
C GLY A 125 8.39 -0.68 14.44
N ASP A 126 9.05 0.47 14.43
CA ASP A 126 8.42 1.75 14.06
C ASP A 126 8.50 2.05 12.56
N ILE A 127 9.18 1.20 11.78
CA ILE A 127 9.34 1.40 10.34
C ILE A 127 8.21 0.69 9.61
N ALA A 128 7.35 1.46 8.95
CA ALA A 128 6.28 0.93 8.11
C ALA A 128 6.85 0.30 6.84
N ARG A 129 6.42 -0.92 6.54
CA ARG A 129 6.80 -1.69 5.34
C ARG A 129 5.67 -1.69 4.30
N GLY A 130 5.97 -2.12 3.09
CA GLY A 130 4.98 -2.23 2.02
C GLY A 130 3.77 -3.10 2.38
N VAL A 131 3.98 -4.19 3.12
CA VAL A 131 2.90 -5.06 3.59
C VAL A 131 1.98 -4.37 4.62
N ASP A 132 2.50 -3.45 5.44
CA ASP A 132 1.67 -2.66 6.35
C ASP A 132 0.75 -1.73 5.56
N LEU A 133 1.28 -1.09 4.51
CA LEU A 133 0.47 -0.25 3.63
C LEU A 133 -0.54 -1.09 2.84
N LEU A 134 -0.13 -2.23 2.29
CA LEU A 134 -1.05 -3.12 1.58
C LEU A 134 -2.20 -3.55 2.49
N ALA A 135 -1.93 -4.01 3.70
CA ALA A 135 -2.98 -4.40 4.67
C ALA A 135 -3.91 -3.22 5.00
N ALA A 136 -3.36 -2.02 5.19
CA ALA A 136 -4.15 -0.82 5.48
C ALA A 136 -5.06 -0.42 4.30
N VAL A 137 -4.57 -0.54 3.06
CA VAL A 137 -5.35 -0.29 1.83
C VAL A 137 -6.48 -1.31 1.68
N LEU A 138 -6.21 -2.59 1.96
CA LEU A 138 -7.18 -3.68 1.81
C LEU A 138 -8.25 -3.69 2.92
N ALA A 139 -7.99 -3.03 4.04
CA ALA A 139 -8.95 -2.92 5.14
C ALA A 139 -10.18 -2.06 4.80
N ASP A 140 -10.08 -1.17 3.82
CA ASP A 140 -11.18 -0.33 3.38
C ASP A 140 -11.72 -0.82 2.03
N PRO A 141 -12.96 -1.36 1.99
CA PRO A 141 -13.54 -1.90 0.76
C PRO A 141 -13.84 -0.83 -0.31
N GLN A 142 -13.77 0.45 0.03
CA GLN A 142 -14.04 1.56 -0.89
C GLN A 142 -12.80 2.03 -1.66
N THR A 143 -11.63 1.47 -1.35
CA THR A 143 -10.40 1.81 -2.07
C THR A 143 -10.44 1.30 -3.52
N ARG A 144 -9.83 2.08 -4.41
CA ARG A 144 -9.66 1.69 -5.82
C ARG A 144 -8.81 0.44 -5.97
N ALA A 145 -7.87 0.24 -5.06
CA ALA A 145 -7.06 -0.97 -5.01
C ALA A 145 -7.93 -2.21 -4.79
N VAL A 146 -8.87 -2.18 -3.85
CA VAL A 146 -9.81 -3.30 -3.60
C VAL A 146 -10.70 -3.54 -4.83
N GLU A 147 -11.18 -2.49 -5.50
CA GLU A 147 -11.93 -2.65 -6.74
C GLU A 147 -11.11 -3.35 -7.83
N VAL A 148 -9.85 -2.96 -8.00
CA VAL A 148 -8.95 -3.59 -8.98
C VAL A 148 -8.68 -5.07 -8.62
N LEU A 149 -8.46 -5.39 -7.35
CA LEU A 149 -8.33 -6.77 -6.88
C LEU A 149 -9.58 -7.59 -7.24
N GLY A 150 -10.76 -7.07 -6.94
CA GLY A 150 -12.02 -7.74 -7.25
C GLY A 150 -12.19 -8.04 -8.75
N ARG A 151 -11.80 -7.10 -9.63
CA ARG A 151 -11.79 -7.32 -11.08
C ARG A 151 -10.78 -8.38 -11.53
N ALA A 152 -9.66 -8.49 -10.82
CA ALA A 152 -8.66 -9.54 -11.04
C ALA A 152 -9.08 -10.90 -10.47
N GLY A 153 -10.21 -10.97 -9.76
CA GLY A 153 -10.68 -12.19 -9.10
C GLY A 153 -9.85 -12.53 -7.85
N ILE A 154 -9.33 -11.51 -7.17
CA ILE A 154 -8.50 -11.66 -5.97
C ILE A 154 -9.33 -11.23 -4.76
N ASP A 155 -9.43 -12.14 -3.77
CA ASP A 155 -10.09 -11.83 -2.51
C ASP A 155 -9.13 -11.05 -1.59
N PRO A 156 -9.46 -9.80 -1.20
CA PRO A 156 -8.63 -9.01 -0.28
C PRO A 156 -8.40 -9.68 1.07
N LEU A 157 -9.37 -10.45 1.58
CA LEU A 157 -9.25 -11.14 2.87
C LEU A 157 -8.19 -12.25 2.83
N VAL A 158 -8.07 -12.95 1.70
CA VAL A 158 -7.03 -13.97 1.52
C VAL A 158 -5.65 -13.32 1.49
N VAL A 159 -5.51 -12.18 0.83
CA VAL A 159 -4.25 -11.43 0.81
C VAL A 159 -3.88 -10.93 2.21
N CYS A 160 -4.85 -10.37 2.95
CA CYS A 160 -4.64 -9.94 4.33
C CYS A 160 -4.17 -11.11 5.23
N ALA A 161 -4.82 -12.27 5.14
CA ALA A 161 -4.44 -13.45 5.92
C ALA A 161 -2.97 -13.86 5.64
N ARG A 162 -2.54 -13.86 4.39
CA ARG A 162 -1.15 -14.17 4.03
C ARG A 162 -0.15 -13.14 4.54
N ILE A 163 -0.52 -11.87 4.61
CA ILE A 163 0.31 -10.83 5.20
C ILE A 163 0.52 -11.13 6.69
N GLU A 164 -0.55 -11.45 7.42
CA GLU A 164 -0.47 -11.73 8.86
C GLU A 164 0.36 -12.99 9.14
N ASP A 165 0.17 -14.05 8.34
CA ASP A 165 0.96 -15.28 8.45
C ASP A 165 2.45 -15.04 8.17
N GLY A 166 2.77 -14.22 7.17
CA GLY A 166 4.16 -13.84 6.86
C GLY A 166 4.80 -13.03 7.98
N LEU A 167 4.06 -12.13 8.60
CA LEU A 167 4.54 -11.34 9.73
C LEU A 167 4.78 -12.21 10.97
N ALA A 168 3.93 -13.21 11.22
CA ALA A 168 4.09 -14.14 12.33
C ALA A 168 5.33 -15.04 12.15
N GLY A 169 5.57 -15.54 10.93
CA GLY A 169 6.74 -16.38 10.61
C GLY A 169 8.08 -15.67 10.82
N HIS A 170 8.17 -14.40 10.50
CA HIS A 170 9.39 -13.61 10.70
C HIS A 170 9.68 -13.33 12.17
N ALA A 171 8.64 -13.22 13.01
CA ALA A 171 8.81 -13.02 14.44
C ALA A 171 9.39 -14.26 15.16
N GLU A 172 9.08 -15.46 14.65
CA GLU A 172 9.61 -16.72 15.21
C GLU A 172 11.06 -16.99 14.80
N GLU A 173 11.50 -16.53 13.62
CA GLU A 173 12.88 -16.67 13.17
C GLU A 173 13.85 -15.73 13.91
N ASP A 174 13.40 -14.53 14.27
CA ASP A 174 14.21 -13.55 15.03
C ASP A 174 14.38 -13.94 16.53
N ASP A 175 13.45 -14.71 17.09
CA ASP A 175 13.52 -15.16 18.48
C ASP A 175 14.38 -16.45 18.67
N ALA A 176 14.83 -17.05 17.55
CA ALA A 176 15.62 -18.29 17.53
C ALA A 176 17.15 -18.08 17.39
N LEU A 177 17.64 -16.83 17.35
CA LEU A 177 19.05 -16.45 17.27
C LEU A 177 19.54 -15.81 18.58
#